data_e02209d81309c27c08c765583f31cd85
#
_entry.id   e02209d81309c27c08c765583f31cd85
#
_cell.length_a   1.000
_cell.length_b   1.000
_cell.length_c   1.000
_cell.angle_alpha   90.00
_cell.angle_beta   90.00
_cell.angle_gamma   90.00
#
_symmetry.space_group_name_H-M   'P 1'
#
loop_
_entity.id
_entity.type
_entity.pdbx_description
1 polymer ?
#
loop_
_entity_poly.entity_id
_entity_poly.type
_entity_poly.pdbx_seq_one_letter_code
_entity_poly.pdbx_strand_id
1 'polypeptide(L)'
;MFLNITRFYSKTILLSAIFLPIIFFIFFSFSIKELNATNTVDKDVAVLYAGSLINIFENEIKSAFQNLTGYNFIGEGKGSVQISNMILDGFRKPDVFVSADTTPIERLMNHSLPLANWLVKFASAELVIAYNPQSPFASDLLKASKGEIPWYKVLEKEGLKFGRTDPELDPKGYYTVIAAKLANIYYNDSKIKDRILGEDRNKQQIFPEEVLKSILDSGQIDATAAYKHEAIAKGLSYITLSDQINLSEPNYTNFYNKISYKLGTGETISGNPIFFSFTIPNTVENIAGAISFAKFLLSEDGKRILEQVGLSPIKPILQGDTHQLEPEILSLVQEHN
;
A
#
# COMPACT_ATOMS: atom_id res chain seq x y z
N MET A 1 -51.61 59.52 56.12
CA MET A 1 -51.63 60.61 55.16
C MET A 1 -51.83 60.00 53.80
N PHE A 2 -52.94 60.35 53.23
CA PHE A 2 -53.50 59.81 51.97
C PHE A 2 -52.64 60.17 50.73
N LEU A 3 -52.58 59.32 49.68
CA LEU A 3 -52.96 59.71 48.35
C LEU A 3 -52.58 58.59 47.34
N ASN A 4 -53.62 58.10 46.80
CA ASN A 4 -54.00 57.93 45.36
C ASN A 4 -53.33 56.90 44.57
N ILE A 5 -54.00 55.77 44.45
CA ILE A 5 -53.96 54.81 43.36
C ILE A 5 -55.08 55.19 42.38
N THR A 6 -54.72 55.54 41.14
CA THR A 6 -55.62 55.32 39.98
C THR A 6 -54.84 55.41 38.65
N ARG A 7 -55.16 54.47 37.77
CA ARG A 7 -54.97 54.44 36.32
C ARG A 7 -53.59 54.14 35.76
N PHE A 8 -53.39 52.83 35.46
CA PHE A 8 -52.73 52.40 34.25
C PHE A 8 -53.15 50.97 33.91
N TYR A 9 -54.36 50.76 33.41
CA TYR A 9 -54.77 49.55 32.72
C TYR A 9 -55.47 50.00 31.43
N SER A 10 -54.70 50.02 30.33
CA SER A 10 -55.24 49.94 28.96
C SER A 10 -54.17 50.29 27.94
N LYS A 11 -53.18 49.39 27.67
CA LYS A 11 -52.43 49.44 26.44
C LYS A 11 -51.58 48.18 26.17
N THR A 12 -51.76 47.08 26.92
CA THR A 12 -50.88 45.91 26.82
C THR A 12 -51.50 44.67 26.13
N ILE A 13 -52.70 44.77 25.56
CA ILE A 13 -53.39 43.60 24.95
C ILE A 13 -53.30 43.56 23.40
N LEU A 14 -52.77 44.61 22.75
CA LEU A 14 -52.76 44.65 21.26
C LEU A 14 -51.40 44.28 20.62
N LEU A 15 -50.37 44.03 21.43
CA LEU A 15 -49.06 43.62 20.88
C LEU A 15 -48.75 42.10 20.87
N SER A 16 -49.56 41.27 21.54
CA SER A 16 -49.33 39.84 21.65
C SER A 16 -49.88 38.99 20.48
N ALA A 17 -50.81 39.57 19.69
CA ALA A 17 -51.44 38.84 18.58
C ALA A 17 -50.65 38.87 17.23
N ILE A 18 -49.67 39.79 17.12
CA ILE A 18 -48.88 39.93 15.86
C ILE A 18 -47.54 39.17 15.91
N PHE A 19 -47.03 38.88 17.11
CA PHE A 19 -45.74 38.17 17.25
C PHE A 19 -45.84 36.63 17.15
N LEU A 20 -47.00 36.02 17.42
CA LEU A 20 -47.15 34.55 17.36
C LEU A 20 -47.05 33.96 15.95
N PRO A 21 -47.58 34.54 14.88
CA PRO A 21 -47.44 33.99 13.53
C PRO A 21 -46.03 34.18 12.97
N ILE A 22 -45.24 35.18 13.38
CA ILE A 22 -43.88 35.41 12.89
C ILE A 22 -42.91 34.41 13.50
N ILE A 23 -43.05 34.01 14.75
CA ILE A 23 -42.24 32.99 15.41
C ILE A 23 -42.54 31.61 14.81
N PHE A 24 -43.81 31.31 14.46
CA PHE A 24 -44.19 30.06 13.83
C PHE A 24 -43.64 29.96 12.40
N PHE A 25 -43.54 31.06 11.66
CA PHE A 25 -42.97 31.09 10.32
C PHE A 25 -41.44 30.98 10.32
N ILE A 26 -40.77 31.52 11.35
CA ILE A 26 -39.32 31.42 11.52
C ILE A 26 -38.92 29.96 11.90
N PHE A 27 -39.66 29.32 12.80
CA PHE A 27 -39.41 27.91 13.17
C PHE A 27 -39.76 26.96 12.03
N PHE A 28 -40.79 27.24 11.21
CA PHE A 28 -41.12 26.42 10.04
C PHE A 28 -40.10 26.58 8.91
N SER A 29 -39.55 27.79 8.74
CA SER A 29 -38.46 28.04 7.77
C SER A 29 -37.12 27.43 8.21
N PHE A 30 -36.87 27.28 9.54
CA PHE A 30 -35.67 26.60 10.01
C PHE A 30 -35.79 25.07 9.89
N SER A 31 -36.96 24.47 10.13
CA SER A 31 -37.19 23.03 9.93
C SER A 31 -37.13 22.60 8.48
N ILE A 32 -37.45 23.47 7.51
CA ILE A 32 -37.33 23.15 6.09
C ILE A 32 -35.86 23.24 5.60
N LYS A 33 -35.04 24.04 6.29
CA LYS A 33 -33.59 24.12 5.92
C LYS A 33 -32.78 22.93 6.41
N GLU A 34 -33.19 22.25 7.48
CA GLU A 34 -32.54 21.02 7.93
C GLU A 34 -32.94 19.77 7.13
N LEU A 35 -34.08 19.81 6.40
CA LEU A 35 -34.55 18.68 5.60
C LEU A 35 -33.89 18.59 4.23
N ASN A 36 -33.06 19.60 3.84
CA ASN A 36 -32.27 19.62 2.61
C ASN A 36 -30.76 19.55 2.88
N ALA A 37 -30.33 18.98 4.00
CA ALA A 37 -29.00 18.44 4.08
C ALA A 37 -28.97 17.26 3.10
N THR A 38 -28.65 17.54 1.85
CA THR A 38 -28.18 16.52 0.92
C THR A 38 -27.05 15.81 1.65
N ASN A 39 -27.26 14.55 2.05
CA ASN A 39 -26.15 13.65 2.35
C ASN A 39 -25.27 13.65 1.12
N THR A 40 -24.32 14.57 1.04
CA THR A 40 -23.25 14.50 0.07
C THR A 40 -22.48 13.26 0.47
N VAL A 41 -22.71 12.16 -0.24
CA VAL A 41 -21.91 10.95 -0.12
C VAL A 41 -20.47 11.41 -0.30
N ASP A 42 -19.64 11.17 0.70
CA ASP A 42 -18.21 11.45 0.57
C ASP A 42 -17.71 10.60 -0.59
N LYS A 43 -17.21 11.29 -1.62
CA LYS A 43 -16.72 10.66 -2.84
C LYS A 43 -15.23 10.34 -2.78
N ASP A 44 -14.52 10.86 -1.81
CA ASP A 44 -13.10 10.66 -1.67
C ASP A 44 -12.82 9.30 -1.03
N VAL A 45 -11.92 8.53 -1.62
CA VAL A 45 -11.43 7.26 -1.11
C VAL A 45 -9.93 7.38 -0.89
N ALA A 46 -9.53 7.42 0.37
CA ALA A 46 -8.13 7.50 0.76
C ALA A 46 -7.47 6.13 0.68
N VAL A 47 -6.57 5.94 -0.28
CA VAL A 47 -5.87 4.67 -0.50
C VAL A 47 -4.39 4.86 -0.22
N LEU A 48 -3.87 4.21 0.82
CA LEU A 48 -2.44 4.11 1.06
C LEU A 48 -1.92 2.79 0.48
N TYR A 49 -0.83 2.85 -0.28
CA TYR A 49 -0.35 1.68 -1.00
C TYR A 49 1.19 1.61 -1.05
N ALA A 50 1.69 0.37 -1.25
CA ALA A 50 3.11 0.11 -1.39
C ALA A 50 3.74 0.99 -2.48
N GLY A 51 4.90 1.57 -2.21
CA GLY A 51 5.61 2.47 -3.12
C GLY A 51 5.90 1.86 -4.51
N SER A 52 6.09 0.54 -4.56
CA SER A 52 6.24 -0.20 -5.83
C SER A 52 4.99 -0.16 -6.73
N LEU A 53 3.83 0.21 -6.20
CA LEU A 53 2.56 0.36 -6.94
C LEU A 53 2.32 1.79 -7.44
N ILE A 54 3.13 2.79 -7.08
CA ILE A 54 2.89 4.21 -7.42
C ILE A 54 2.58 4.38 -8.90
N ASN A 55 3.43 3.81 -9.78
CA ASN A 55 3.26 3.99 -11.23
C ASN A 55 1.93 3.42 -11.74
N ILE A 56 1.55 2.23 -11.27
CA ILE A 56 0.31 1.55 -11.66
C ILE A 56 -0.91 2.29 -11.10
N PHE A 57 -0.85 2.67 -9.83
CA PHE A 57 -1.99 3.24 -9.12
C PHE A 57 -2.29 4.66 -9.60
N GLU A 58 -1.29 5.50 -9.80
CA GLU A 58 -1.50 6.87 -10.26
C GLU A 58 -1.83 6.98 -11.76
N ASN A 59 -1.26 6.12 -12.61
CA ASN A 59 -1.45 6.23 -14.05
C ASN A 59 -2.65 5.43 -14.57
N GLU A 60 -2.92 4.23 -14.00
CA GLU A 60 -3.91 3.30 -14.54
C GLU A 60 -5.10 3.08 -13.60
N ILE A 61 -4.85 2.61 -12.36
CA ILE A 61 -5.89 2.25 -11.39
C ILE A 61 -6.77 3.45 -11.04
N LYS A 62 -6.16 4.59 -10.75
CA LYS A 62 -6.86 5.83 -10.39
C LYS A 62 -7.91 6.23 -11.44
N SER A 63 -7.50 6.37 -12.69
CA SER A 63 -8.41 6.80 -13.75
C SER A 63 -9.49 5.76 -14.02
N ALA A 64 -9.15 4.47 -14.04
CA ALA A 64 -10.10 3.40 -14.27
C ALA A 64 -11.14 3.29 -13.13
N PHE A 65 -10.68 3.35 -11.87
CA PHE A 65 -11.55 3.35 -10.70
C PHE A 65 -12.51 4.54 -10.68
N GLN A 66 -12.00 5.76 -10.89
CA GLN A 66 -12.81 6.99 -10.90
C GLN A 66 -13.87 6.96 -12.00
N ASN A 67 -13.49 6.51 -13.20
CA ASN A 67 -14.39 6.43 -14.34
C ASN A 67 -15.49 5.38 -14.14
N LEU A 68 -15.16 4.24 -13.55
CA LEU A 68 -16.11 3.15 -13.35
C LEU A 68 -17.09 3.42 -12.19
N THR A 69 -16.61 4.03 -11.12
CA THR A 69 -17.35 4.08 -9.85
C THR A 69 -17.89 5.48 -9.51
N GLY A 70 -17.29 6.52 -10.06
CA GLY A 70 -17.60 7.93 -9.73
C GLY A 70 -17.06 8.39 -8.38
N TYR A 71 -16.28 7.55 -7.65
CA TYR A 71 -15.49 7.95 -6.50
C TYR A 71 -14.20 8.63 -6.93
N ASN A 72 -13.66 9.51 -6.09
CA ASN A 72 -12.34 10.12 -6.27
C ASN A 72 -11.27 9.26 -5.58
N PHE A 73 -10.19 8.97 -6.26
CA PHE A 73 -9.04 8.26 -5.70
C PHE A 73 -8.03 9.25 -5.10
N ILE A 74 -7.83 9.18 -3.78
CA ILE A 74 -6.84 9.99 -3.06
C ILE A 74 -5.71 9.07 -2.60
N GLY A 75 -4.65 9.00 -3.41
CA GLY A 75 -3.56 8.04 -3.25
C GLY A 75 -2.33 8.59 -2.52
N GLU A 76 -1.68 7.77 -1.68
CA GLU A 76 -0.35 8.03 -1.12
C GLU A 76 0.47 6.74 -1.13
N GLY A 77 1.62 6.72 -1.87
CA GLY A 77 2.52 5.58 -1.95
C GLY A 77 3.76 5.74 -1.09
N LYS A 78 4.06 4.72 -0.25
CA LYS A 78 5.27 4.64 0.61
C LYS A 78 5.65 3.18 0.89
N GLY A 79 6.78 2.95 1.55
CA GLY A 79 7.11 1.61 2.07
C GLY A 79 5.99 1.07 2.96
N SER A 80 5.58 -0.18 2.74
CA SER A 80 4.39 -0.74 3.42
C SER A 80 4.53 -0.80 4.94
N VAL A 81 5.73 -1.08 5.47
CA VAL A 81 5.99 -1.04 6.92
C VAL A 81 5.88 0.39 7.45
N GLN A 82 6.36 1.38 6.67
CA GLN A 82 6.21 2.79 7.02
C GLN A 82 4.73 3.18 7.09
N ILE A 83 3.90 2.77 6.11
CA ILE A 83 2.45 3.01 6.12
C ILE A 83 1.82 2.38 7.37
N SER A 84 2.14 1.11 7.67
CA SER A 84 1.65 0.43 8.86
C SER A 84 1.97 1.22 10.14
N ASN A 85 3.20 1.74 10.27
CA ASN A 85 3.59 2.58 11.40
C ASN A 85 2.75 3.87 11.45
N MET A 86 2.53 4.54 10.30
CA MET A 86 1.71 5.76 10.25
C MET A 86 0.25 5.52 10.68
N ILE A 87 -0.30 4.34 10.37
CA ILE A 87 -1.65 3.94 10.81
C ILE A 87 -1.64 3.64 12.32
N LEU A 88 -0.66 2.85 12.81
CA LEU A 88 -0.51 2.51 14.23
C LEU A 88 -0.35 3.76 15.12
N ASP A 89 0.41 4.74 14.66
CA ASP A 89 0.65 5.99 15.38
C ASP A 89 -0.50 7.01 15.20
N GLY A 90 -1.54 6.70 14.42
CA GLY A 90 -2.69 7.55 14.16
C GLY A 90 -2.40 8.75 13.24
N PHE A 91 -1.24 8.79 12.56
CA PHE A 91 -0.90 9.86 11.61
C PHE A 91 -1.67 9.76 10.29
N ARG A 92 -2.17 8.58 9.95
CA ARG A 92 -2.99 8.33 8.76
C ARG A 92 -4.15 7.40 9.10
N LYS A 93 -5.30 7.67 8.47
CA LYS A 93 -6.52 6.88 8.55
C LYS A 93 -7.02 6.63 7.13
N PRO A 94 -6.40 5.70 6.40
CA PRO A 94 -6.86 5.40 5.05
C PRO A 94 -8.16 4.61 5.06
N ASP A 95 -8.91 4.70 3.96
CA ASP A 95 -10.06 3.84 3.71
C ASP A 95 -9.60 2.45 3.25
N VAL A 96 -8.49 2.38 2.49
CA VAL A 96 -7.87 1.12 2.06
C VAL A 96 -6.36 1.19 2.26
N PHE A 97 -5.78 0.11 2.77
CA PHE A 97 -4.33 -0.09 2.80
C PHE A 97 -3.95 -1.27 1.90
N VAL A 98 -3.10 -1.01 0.89
CA VAL A 98 -2.56 -2.02 -0.05
C VAL A 98 -1.07 -2.19 0.21
N SER A 99 -0.66 -3.39 0.62
CA SER A 99 0.70 -3.72 1.03
C SER A 99 1.40 -4.64 0.03
N ALA A 100 2.72 -4.50 -0.10
CA ALA A 100 3.57 -5.42 -0.88
C ALA A 100 3.96 -6.70 -0.10
N ASP A 101 3.38 -6.91 1.05
CA ASP A 101 3.50 -8.11 1.89
C ASP A 101 2.30 -8.18 2.86
N THR A 102 2.07 -9.34 3.48
CA THR A 102 1.05 -9.52 4.51
C THR A 102 1.45 -8.94 5.85
N THR A 103 2.72 -9.03 6.21
CA THR A 103 3.25 -8.64 7.53
C THR A 103 2.87 -7.23 7.98
N PRO A 104 2.93 -6.18 7.13
CA PRO A 104 2.52 -4.84 7.54
C PRO A 104 1.04 -4.74 7.95
N ILE A 105 0.16 -5.54 7.33
CA ILE A 105 -1.26 -5.62 7.70
C ILE A 105 -1.44 -6.50 8.95
N GLU A 106 -0.74 -7.63 9.04
CA GLU A 106 -0.76 -8.51 10.21
C GLU A 106 -0.36 -7.77 11.50
N ARG A 107 0.56 -6.81 11.42
CA ARG A 107 0.90 -5.91 12.55
C ARG A 107 -0.29 -5.08 13.02
N LEU A 108 -1.14 -4.59 12.10
CA LEU A 108 -2.38 -3.88 12.44
C LEU A 108 -3.39 -4.84 13.10
N MET A 109 -3.47 -6.08 12.61
CA MET A 109 -4.38 -7.11 13.13
C MET A 109 -3.96 -7.59 14.54
N ASN A 110 -2.66 -7.72 14.78
CA ASN A 110 -2.10 -8.24 16.04
C ASN A 110 -1.83 -7.14 17.06
N HIS A 111 -2.21 -5.88 16.80
CA HIS A 111 -2.06 -4.80 17.75
C HIS A 111 -3.00 -4.99 18.95
N SER A 112 -2.65 -4.45 20.12
CA SER A 112 -3.46 -4.56 21.37
C SER A 112 -4.90 -4.03 21.20
N LEU A 113 -5.07 -3.02 20.34
CA LEU A 113 -6.34 -2.56 19.80
C LEU A 113 -6.27 -2.75 18.29
N PRO A 114 -6.84 -3.85 17.75
CA PRO A 114 -6.70 -4.16 16.33
C PRO A 114 -7.20 -3.03 15.42
N LEU A 115 -6.36 -2.63 14.47
CA LEU A 115 -6.69 -1.61 13.48
C LEU A 115 -7.02 -2.21 12.09
N ALA A 116 -6.94 -3.53 11.96
CA ALA A 116 -7.47 -4.34 10.87
C ALA A 116 -7.88 -5.70 11.44
N ASN A 117 -8.84 -6.37 10.81
CA ASN A 117 -9.33 -7.68 11.25
C ASN A 117 -9.01 -8.79 10.24
N TRP A 118 -8.73 -8.43 9.02
CA TRP A 118 -8.50 -9.34 7.89
C TRP A 118 -7.56 -8.71 6.85
N LEU A 119 -7.05 -9.55 5.98
CA LEU A 119 -6.40 -9.14 4.74
C LEU A 119 -6.80 -10.08 3.59
N VAL A 120 -6.73 -9.59 2.37
CA VAL A 120 -6.89 -10.38 1.14
C VAL A 120 -5.61 -10.28 0.31
N LYS A 121 -4.97 -11.43 0.03
CA LYS A 121 -3.89 -11.54 -0.95
C LYS A 121 -4.52 -11.58 -2.34
N PHE A 122 -4.05 -10.75 -3.27
CA PHE A 122 -4.68 -10.63 -4.59
C PHE A 122 -3.71 -10.75 -5.77
N ALA A 123 -2.42 -10.60 -5.54
CA ALA A 123 -1.41 -10.72 -6.57
C ALA A 123 -0.07 -11.22 -5.99
N SER A 124 0.77 -11.81 -6.82
CA SER A 124 2.15 -12.20 -6.50
C SER A 124 3.16 -11.37 -7.28
N ALA A 125 4.37 -11.26 -6.76
CA ALA A 125 5.47 -10.54 -7.37
C ALA A 125 6.77 -11.35 -7.40
N GLU A 126 7.66 -11.00 -8.32
CA GLU A 126 8.99 -11.56 -8.51
C GLU A 126 10.04 -10.49 -8.22
N LEU A 127 11.03 -10.81 -7.39
CA LEU A 127 12.17 -9.92 -7.14
C LEU A 127 13.17 -10.04 -8.31
N VAL A 128 13.62 -8.90 -8.80
CA VAL A 128 14.61 -8.77 -9.88
C VAL A 128 15.66 -7.73 -9.51
N ILE A 129 16.75 -7.66 -10.29
CA ILE A 129 17.72 -6.57 -10.20
C ILE A 129 17.53 -5.66 -11.41
N ALA A 130 16.98 -4.47 -11.21
CA ALA A 130 16.92 -3.44 -12.23
C ALA A 130 18.28 -2.75 -12.35
N TYR A 131 18.66 -2.29 -13.55
CA TYR A 131 19.96 -1.64 -13.76
C TYR A 131 19.88 -0.51 -14.77
N ASN A 132 20.84 0.43 -14.66
CA ASN A 132 21.01 1.52 -15.60
C ASN A 132 21.81 1.03 -16.82
N PRO A 133 21.23 1.03 -18.04
CA PRO A 133 21.94 0.62 -19.25
C PRO A 133 23.07 1.57 -19.69
N GLN A 134 23.20 2.72 -19.02
CA GLN A 134 24.29 3.69 -19.23
C GLN A 134 25.35 3.64 -18.13
N SER A 135 25.25 2.70 -17.17
CA SER A 135 26.25 2.48 -16.13
C SER A 135 27.61 2.10 -16.74
N PRO A 136 28.73 2.43 -16.10
CA PRO A 136 30.04 1.88 -16.46
C PRO A 136 30.07 0.34 -16.47
N PHE A 137 29.16 -0.30 -15.75
CA PHE A 137 29.01 -1.77 -15.67
C PHE A 137 27.96 -2.33 -16.62
N ALA A 138 27.34 -1.51 -17.49
CA ALA A 138 26.22 -1.89 -18.35
C ALA A 138 26.49 -3.13 -19.21
N SER A 139 27.71 -3.28 -19.75
CA SER A 139 28.07 -4.46 -20.53
C SER A 139 27.97 -5.76 -19.73
N ASP A 140 28.43 -5.75 -18.49
CA ASP A 140 28.39 -6.94 -17.63
C ASP A 140 26.98 -7.18 -17.07
N LEU A 141 26.23 -6.11 -16.75
CA LEU A 141 24.83 -6.19 -16.34
C LEU A 141 23.97 -6.78 -17.48
N LEU A 142 24.23 -6.40 -18.74
CA LEU A 142 23.58 -6.99 -19.91
C LEU A 142 23.95 -8.47 -20.10
N LYS A 143 25.19 -8.87 -19.88
CA LYS A 143 25.60 -10.28 -19.92
C LYS A 143 24.90 -11.08 -18.80
N ALA A 144 24.81 -10.49 -17.59
CA ALA A 144 24.09 -11.11 -16.48
C ALA A 144 22.59 -11.27 -16.78
N SER A 145 21.95 -10.30 -17.44
CA SER A 145 20.53 -10.41 -17.81
C SER A 145 20.26 -11.50 -18.86
N LYS A 146 21.28 -11.89 -19.63
CA LYS A 146 21.24 -13.01 -20.59
C LYS A 146 21.69 -14.35 -19.98
N GLY A 147 22.09 -14.37 -18.69
CA GLY A 147 22.61 -15.56 -18.02
C GLY A 147 24.04 -15.97 -18.45
N GLU A 148 24.76 -15.11 -19.17
CA GLU A 148 26.12 -15.38 -19.63
C GLU A 148 27.14 -15.34 -18.49
N ILE A 149 26.88 -14.52 -17.47
CA ILE A 149 27.67 -14.45 -16.24
C ILE A 149 26.72 -14.39 -15.03
N PRO A 150 27.13 -14.92 -13.85
CA PRO A 150 26.31 -14.86 -12.67
C PRO A 150 26.07 -13.41 -12.23
N TRP A 151 24.80 -13.04 -11.96
CA TRP A 151 24.42 -11.70 -11.58
C TRP A 151 25.17 -11.16 -10.34
N TYR A 152 25.38 -12.01 -9.34
CA TYR A 152 26.09 -11.63 -8.12
C TYR A 152 27.57 -11.30 -8.38
N LYS A 153 28.20 -11.92 -9.38
CA LYS A 153 29.58 -11.59 -9.78
C LYS A 153 29.69 -10.16 -10.37
N VAL A 154 28.61 -9.64 -10.91
CA VAL A 154 28.56 -8.25 -11.38
C VAL A 154 28.33 -7.31 -10.22
N LEU A 155 27.36 -7.63 -9.34
CA LEU A 155 27.02 -6.75 -8.22
C LEU A 155 28.13 -6.65 -7.16
N GLU A 156 29.00 -7.64 -7.04
CA GLU A 156 30.15 -7.61 -6.11
C GLU A 156 31.39 -6.87 -6.65
N LYS A 157 31.33 -6.31 -7.89
CA LYS A 157 32.47 -5.58 -8.48
C LYS A 157 32.76 -4.30 -7.71
N GLU A 158 34.04 -4.04 -7.52
CA GLU A 158 34.50 -2.80 -6.91
C GLU A 158 34.00 -1.56 -7.70
N GLY A 159 33.47 -0.59 -7.01
CA GLY A 159 32.94 0.65 -7.57
C GLY A 159 31.49 0.56 -8.06
N LEU A 160 30.88 -0.63 -8.18
CA LEU A 160 29.46 -0.76 -8.49
C LEU A 160 28.61 -0.27 -7.31
N LYS A 161 27.67 0.62 -7.59
CA LYS A 161 26.78 1.21 -6.61
C LYS A 161 25.40 0.53 -6.70
N PHE A 162 25.07 -0.25 -5.66
CA PHE A 162 23.78 -0.93 -5.55
C PHE A 162 22.84 -0.16 -4.63
N GLY A 163 21.59 0.07 -5.07
CA GLY A 163 20.54 0.72 -4.28
C GLY A 163 19.45 -0.25 -3.86
N ARG A 164 18.79 0.02 -2.73
CA ARG A 164 17.64 -0.75 -2.23
C ARG A 164 16.85 0.05 -1.21
N THR A 165 15.65 -0.38 -0.90
CA THR A 165 14.84 0.22 0.17
C THR A 165 15.33 -0.22 1.56
N ASP A 166 14.91 0.53 2.60
CA ASP A 166 15.23 0.21 4.00
C ASP A 166 14.43 -1.03 4.44
N PRO A 167 15.09 -2.11 4.87
CA PRO A 167 14.41 -3.32 5.33
C PRO A 167 13.55 -3.13 6.58
N GLU A 168 13.73 -2.02 7.32
CA GLU A 168 12.90 -1.67 8.46
C GLU A 168 11.60 -0.95 8.08
N LEU A 169 11.50 -0.43 6.83
CA LEU A 169 10.41 0.41 6.38
C LEU A 169 9.66 -0.14 5.16
N ASP A 170 10.26 -1.10 4.45
CA ASP A 170 9.74 -1.58 3.17
C ASP A 170 9.96 -3.08 2.96
N PRO A 171 8.93 -3.84 2.54
CA PRO A 171 9.04 -5.28 2.25
C PRO A 171 10.13 -5.62 1.23
N LYS A 172 10.28 -4.85 0.16
CA LYS A 172 11.33 -5.07 -0.84
C LYS A 172 12.73 -4.99 -0.21
N GLY A 173 12.91 -4.15 0.81
CA GLY A 173 14.16 -4.05 1.55
C GLY A 173 14.52 -5.35 2.27
N TYR A 174 13.63 -5.91 3.09
CA TYR A 174 13.92 -7.16 3.77
C TYR A 174 13.91 -8.37 2.82
N TYR A 175 13.08 -8.39 1.79
CA TYR A 175 13.15 -9.44 0.76
C TYR A 175 14.44 -9.40 -0.04
N THR A 176 15.03 -8.23 -0.27
CA THR A 176 16.37 -8.11 -0.87
C THR A 176 17.45 -8.77 0.00
N VAL A 177 17.39 -8.56 1.32
CA VAL A 177 18.31 -9.19 2.27
C VAL A 177 18.09 -10.71 2.29
N ILE A 178 16.85 -11.17 2.34
CA ILE A 178 16.49 -12.59 2.32
C ILE A 178 16.97 -13.23 1.02
N ALA A 179 16.71 -12.63 -0.14
CA ALA A 179 17.15 -13.14 -1.45
C ALA A 179 18.68 -13.25 -1.54
N ALA A 180 19.43 -12.27 -1.04
CA ALA A 180 20.89 -12.33 -1.00
C ALA A 180 21.41 -13.44 -0.06
N LYS A 181 20.74 -13.70 1.06
CA LYS A 181 21.07 -14.83 1.96
C LYS A 181 20.66 -16.17 1.31
N LEU A 182 19.55 -16.24 0.59
CA LEU A 182 19.17 -17.43 -0.21
C LEU A 182 20.19 -17.72 -1.31
N ALA A 183 20.74 -16.67 -1.95
CA ALA A 183 21.81 -16.82 -2.93
C ALA A 183 23.06 -17.46 -2.34
N ASN A 184 23.40 -17.15 -1.07
CA ASN A 184 24.51 -17.85 -0.39
C ASN A 184 24.30 -19.38 -0.36
N ILE A 185 23.08 -19.84 -0.08
CA ILE A 185 22.74 -21.26 -0.04
C ILE A 185 22.71 -21.85 -1.45
N TYR A 186 22.02 -21.18 -2.36
CA TYR A 186 21.79 -21.66 -3.72
C TYR A 186 23.09 -21.84 -4.52
N TYR A 187 23.99 -20.85 -4.41
CA TYR A 187 25.29 -20.90 -5.11
C TYR A 187 26.41 -21.55 -4.29
N ASN A 188 26.11 -22.03 -3.09
CA ASN A 188 27.09 -22.60 -2.17
C ASN A 188 28.29 -21.67 -1.89
N ASP A 189 28.02 -20.37 -1.73
CA ASP A 189 29.01 -19.34 -1.45
C ASP A 189 28.50 -18.42 -0.32
N SER A 190 28.94 -18.66 0.90
CA SER A 190 28.47 -17.99 2.11
C SER A 190 28.75 -16.49 2.17
N LYS A 191 29.44 -15.92 1.19
CA LYS A 191 29.89 -14.52 1.19
C LYS A 191 29.19 -13.63 0.17
N ILE A 192 28.29 -14.14 -0.68
CA ILE A 192 27.59 -13.33 -1.70
C ILE A 192 26.87 -12.15 -1.07
N LYS A 193 26.05 -12.41 -0.06
CA LYS A 193 25.31 -11.35 0.65
C LYS A 193 26.25 -10.29 1.23
N ASP A 194 27.33 -10.68 1.90
CA ASP A 194 28.26 -9.75 2.51
C ASP A 194 29.02 -8.90 1.49
N ARG A 195 29.39 -9.48 0.33
CA ARG A 195 30.07 -8.75 -0.74
C ARG A 195 29.18 -7.75 -1.45
N ILE A 196 27.88 -8.08 -1.60
CA ILE A 196 26.92 -7.19 -2.31
C ILE A 196 26.32 -6.16 -1.34
N LEU A 197 25.82 -6.59 -0.18
CA LEU A 197 25.04 -5.75 0.71
C LEU A 197 25.85 -5.22 1.90
N GLY A 198 26.94 -5.91 2.29
CA GLY A 198 27.60 -5.63 3.56
C GLY A 198 26.67 -5.94 4.74
N GLU A 199 26.36 -4.95 5.55
CA GLU A 199 25.38 -5.07 6.64
C GLU A 199 23.96 -5.15 6.09
N ASP A 200 23.07 -5.84 6.84
CA ASP A 200 21.65 -5.97 6.46
C ASP A 200 20.98 -4.59 6.30
N ARG A 201 21.41 -3.60 7.10
CA ARG A 201 20.97 -2.19 7.01
C ARG A 201 22.14 -1.26 6.65
N ASN A 202 22.72 -1.44 5.46
CA ASN A 202 23.79 -0.61 4.95
C ASN A 202 23.23 0.75 4.47
N LYS A 203 23.48 1.81 5.25
CA LYS A 203 22.96 3.17 4.98
C LYS A 203 23.42 3.77 3.65
N GLN A 204 24.55 3.29 3.08
CA GLN A 204 25.03 3.76 1.78
C GLN A 204 24.21 3.24 0.60
N GLN A 205 23.44 2.16 0.83
CA GLN A 205 22.61 1.52 -0.19
C GLN A 205 21.12 1.79 0.00
N ILE A 206 20.72 2.42 1.11
CA ILE A 206 19.32 2.59 1.48
C ILE A 206 18.80 3.93 0.98
N PHE A 207 17.71 3.87 0.20
CA PHE A 207 17.00 5.03 -0.35
C PHE A 207 15.49 4.84 -0.20
N PRO A 208 14.71 5.94 -0.09
CA PRO A 208 13.26 5.87 -0.17
C PRO A 208 12.82 5.27 -1.52
N GLU A 209 11.72 4.52 -1.52
CA GLU A 209 11.17 3.87 -2.71
C GLU A 209 10.95 4.86 -3.86
N GLU A 210 10.42 6.03 -3.53
CA GLU A 210 9.99 7.06 -4.48
C GLU A 210 11.15 7.64 -5.31
N VAL A 211 12.39 7.56 -4.79
CA VAL A 211 13.56 8.14 -5.46
C VAL A 211 14.42 7.12 -6.20
N LEU A 212 14.22 5.81 -5.96
CA LEU A 212 15.09 4.77 -6.55
C LEU A 212 15.21 4.86 -8.07
N LYS A 213 14.08 5.11 -8.77
CA LYS A 213 14.12 5.27 -10.24
C LYS A 213 14.96 6.46 -10.65
N SER A 214 14.77 7.62 -10.03
CA SER A 214 15.47 8.85 -10.43
C SER A 214 16.98 8.77 -10.17
N ILE A 215 17.40 8.16 -9.07
CA ILE A 215 18.85 7.97 -8.78
C ILE A 215 19.48 6.87 -9.65
N LEU A 216 18.71 5.88 -10.10
CA LEU A 216 19.14 4.90 -11.09
C LEU A 216 19.31 5.55 -12.46
N ASP A 217 18.31 6.30 -12.93
CA ASP A 217 18.34 7.01 -14.23
C ASP A 217 19.48 8.05 -14.29
N SER A 218 19.75 8.74 -13.18
CA SER A 218 20.83 9.73 -13.09
C SER A 218 22.22 9.11 -12.97
N GLY A 219 22.34 7.78 -12.80
CA GLY A 219 23.62 7.10 -12.59
C GLY A 219 24.24 7.31 -11.20
N GLN A 220 23.48 7.77 -10.22
CA GLN A 220 23.93 7.80 -8.83
C GLN A 220 24.09 6.39 -8.28
N ILE A 221 23.26 5.44 -8.75
CA ILE A 221 23.42 4.01 -8.55
C ILE A 221 23.43 3.31 -9.91
N ASP A 222 24.07 2.15 -9.97
CA ASP A 222 24.23 1.34 -11.19
C ASP A 222 23.12 0.29 -11.33
N ALA A 223 22.66 -0.25 -10.19
CA ALA A 223 21.63 -1.27 -10.11
C ALA A 223 20.83 -1.12 -8.80
N THR A 224 19.61 -1.67 -8.79
CA THR A 224 18.73 -1.66 -7.63
C THR A 224 17.89 -2.93 -7.55
N ALA A 225 17.52 -3.34 -6.33
CA ALA A 225 16.46 -4.31 -6.15
C ALA A 225 15.12 -3.72 -6.60
N ALA A 226 14.34 -4.46 -7.36
CA ALA A 226 13.03 -4.07 -7.85
C ALA A 226 12.10 -5.30 -7.91
N TYR A 227 10.80 -5.07 -7.95
CA TYR A 227 9.89 -6.09 -8.41
C TYR A 227 9.80 -6.06 -9.94
N LYS A 228 9.57 -7.21 -10.57
CA LYS A 228 9.51 -7.33 -12.04
C LYS A 228 8.45 -6.42 -12.66
N HIS A 229 7.25 -6.39 -12.08
CA HIS A 229 6.18 -5.49 -12.53
C HIS A 229 6.60 -4.01 -12.47
N GLU A 230 7.35 -3.64 -11.45
CA GLU A 230 7.87 -2.29 -11.27
C GLU A 230 8.90 -1.96 -12.37
N ALA A 231 9.82 -2.89 -12.66
CA ALA A 231 10.79 -2.72 -13.72
C ALA A 231 10.11 -2.58 -15.10
N ILE A 232 9.10 -3.40 -15.39
CA ILE A 232 8.31 -3.33 -16.62
C ILE A 232 7.56 -1.99 -16.71
N ALA A 233 6.81 -1.61 -15.68
CA ALA A 233 6.00 -0.39 -15.66
C ALA A 233 6.85 0.90 -15.78
N LYS A 234 8.08 0.86 -15.28
CA LYS A 234 9.04 1.98 -15.34
C LYS A 234 9.96 1.93 -16.56
N GLY A 235 9.84 0.91 -17.42
CA GLY A 235 10.70 0.71 -18.61
C GLY A 235 12.18 0.47 -18.29
N LEU A 236 12.47 -0.17 -17.14
CA LEU A 236 13.84 -0.46 -16.70
C LEU A 236 14.36 -1.76 -17.29
N SER A 237 15.67 -1.78 -17.63
CA SER A 237 16.39 -3.03 -17.88
C SER A 237 16.55 -3.80 -16.57
N TYR A 238 16.37 -5.14 -16.60
CA TYR A 238 16.49 -5.94 -15.39
C TYR A 238 17.11 -7.32 -15.63
N ILE A 239 17.59 -7.90 -14.55
CA ILE A 239 18.15 -9.26 -14.47
C ILE A 239 17.14 -10.09 -13.68
N THR A 240 16.65 -11.20 -14.25
CA THR A 240 15.83 -12.17 -13.51
C THR A 240 16.73 -13.01 -12.59
N LEU A 241 16.18 -13.33 -11.41
CA LEU A 241 16.82 -14.23 -10.47
C LEU A 241 16.24 -15.65 -10.62
N SER A 242 16.97 -16.66 -10.17
CA SER A 242 16.44 -18.03 -10.10
C SER A 242 15.21 -18.10 -9.21
N ASP A 243 14.25 -19.00 -9.53
CA ASP A 243 13.03 -19.20 -8.75
C ASP A 243 13.30 -19.51 -7.26
N GLN A 244 14.44 -20.16 -6.95
CA GLN A 244 14.86 -20.37 -5.57
C GLN A 244 15.32 -19.11 -4.84
N ILE A 245 15.43 -17.97 -5.53
CA ILE A 245 15.95 -16.71 -4.96
C ILE A 245 14.93 -15.57 -5.10
N ASN A 246 14.15 -15.55 -6.19
CA ASN A 246 13.28 -14.43 -6.57
C ASN A 246 12.02 -14.28 -5.73
N LEU A 247 11.73 -15.25 -4.85
CA LEU A 247 10.60 -15.26 -3.92
C LEU A 247 9.22 -15.18 -4.63
N SER A 248 9.09 -15.73 -5.85
CA SER A 248 7.82 -15.72 -6.59
C SER A 248 7.05 -17.05 -6.49
N GLU A 249 7.76 -18.17 -6.26
CA GLU A 249 7.25 -19.51 -6.49
C GLU A 249 6.81 -20.23 -5.21
N PRO A 250 5.51 -20.54 -5.03
CA PRO A 250 5.01 -21.23 -3.85
C PRO A 250 5.67 -22.61 -3.62
N ASN A 251 6.10 -23.28 -4.69
CA ASN A 251 6.77 -24.58 -4.59
C ASN A 251 8.14 -24.51 -3.87
N TYR A 252 8.73 -23.33 -3.76
CA TYR A 252 10.00 -23.11 -3.05
C TYR A 252 9.81 -22.52 -1.66
N THR A 253 8.61 -22.46 -1.10
CA THR A 253 8.34 -21.94 0.26
C THR A 253 9.26 -22.59 1.30
N ASN A 254 9.43 -23.92 1.28
CA ASN A 254 10.34 -24.62 2.20
C ASN A 254 11.82 -24.23 2.04
N PHE A 255 12.21 -23.78 0.85
CA PHE A 255 13.56 -23.28 0.63
C PHE A 255 13.70 -21.83 1.13
N TYR A 256 12.72 -20.99 0.85
CA TYR A 256 12.69 -19.59 1.30
C TYR A 256 12.68 -19.48 2.83
N ASN A 257 11.89 -20.31 3.51
CA ASN A 257 11.78 -20.36 4.98
C ASN A 257 13.08 -20.70 5.73
N LYS A 258 14.13 -21.15 5.02
CA LYS A 258 15.47 -21.36 5.62
C LYS A 258 16.11 -20.05 6.05
N ILE A 259 15.64 -18.92 5.52
CA ILE A 259 16.16 -17.59 5.80
C ILE A 259 15.05 -16.72 6.38
N SER A 260 15.44 -15.89 7.34
CA SER A 260 14.58 -14.84 7.89
C SER A 260 15.34 -13.54 8.07
N TYR A 261 14.59 -12.46 8.20
CA TYR A 261 15.03 -11.13 8.59
C TYR A 261 14.33 -10.74 9.90
N LYS A 262 15.09 -10.23 10.89
CA LYS A 262 14.52 -9.74 12.14
C LYS A 262 14.48 -8.23 12.12
N LEU A 263 13.27 -7.66 12.19
CA LEU A 263 13.06 -6.22 12.32
C LEU A 263 13.58 -5.69 13.66
N GLY A 264 13.90 -4.41 13.72
CA GLY A 264 14.28 -3.72 14.94
C GLY A 264 13.20 -3.74 16.03
N THR A 265 11.94 -3.96 15.66
CA THR A 265 10.80 -4.19 16.56
C THR A 265 10.87 -5.55 17.28
N GLY A 266 11.73 -6.46 16.83
CA GLY A 266 11.84 -7.84 17.32
C GLY A 266 11.03 -8.86 16.51
N GLU A 267 10.17 -8.42 15.62
CA GLU A 267 9.40 -9.26 14.70
C GLU A 267 10.32 -9.96 13.70
N THR A 268 10.02 -11.22 13.37
CA THR A 268 10.80 -12.02 12.43
C THR A 268 10.01 -12.26 11.15
N ILE A 269 10.55 -11.80 10.03
CA ILE A 269 10.01 -12.01 8.69
C ILE A 269 10.68 -13.24 8.08
N SER A 270 9.93 -14.31 7.85
CA SER A 270 10.43 -15.49 7.14
C SER A 270 10.43 -15.25 5.63
N GLY A 271 11.37 -15.85 4.91
CA GLY A 271 11.33 -15.90 3.46
C GLY A 271 10.09 -16.68 3.00
N ASN A 272 9.25 -16.05 2.22
CA ASN A 272 8.01 -16.59 1.66
C ASN A 272 7.81 -16.07 0.25
N PRO A 273 6.91 -16.68 -0.55
CA PRO A 273 6.45 -16.05 -1.77
C PRO A 273 5.89 -14.66 -1.51
N ILE A 274 6.22 -13.70 -2.36
CA ILE A 274 5.80 -12.32 -2.22
C ILE A 274 4.35 -12.19 -2.69
N PHE A 275 3.45 -11.79 -1.78
CA PHE A 275 2.06 -11.53 -2.09
C PHE A 275 1.69 -10.09 -1.78
N PHE A 276 1.12 -9.41 -2.76
CA PHE A 276 0.42 -8.16 -2.50
C PHE A 276 -0.91 -8.45 -1.82
N SER A 277 -1.22 -7.67 -0.81
CA SER A 277 -2.42 -7.82 -0.01
C SER A 277 -3.07 -6.47 0.29
N PHE A 278 -4.36 -6.47 0.61
CA PHE A 278 -5.04 -5.27 1.06
C PHE A 278 -5.94 -5.56 2.25
N THR A 279 -6.31 -4.50 2.96
CA THR A 279 -7.32 -4.47 4.02
C THR A 279 -8.09 -3.15 4.00
N ILE A 280 -9.25 -3.14 4.60
CA ILE A 280 -9.98 -1.94 5.02
C ILE A 280 -9.72 -1.77 6.52
N PRO A 281 -8.97 -0.75 6.96
CA PRO A 281 -8.68 -0.56 8.37
C PRO A 281 -9.95 -0.25 9.17
N ASN A 282 -9.97 -0.61 10.47
CA ASN A 282 -11.09 -0.33 11.39
C ASN A 282 -11.33 1.18 11.60
N THR A 283 -10.43 2.02 11.12
CA THR A 283 -10.52 3.49 11.17
C THR A 283 -11.08 4.11 9.89
N VAL A 284 -11.62 3.29 8.99
CA VAL A 284 -12.23 3.72 7.71
C VAL A 284 -13.28 4.80 7.92
N GLU A 285 -13.24 5.86 7.11
CA GLU A 285 -14.23 6.94 7.13
C GLU A 285 -15.25 6.80 5.98
N ASN A 286 -14.80 6.32 4.79
CA ASN A 286 -15.67 6.06 3.64
C ASN A 286 -15.73 4.55 3.32
N ILE A 287 -16.49 3.79 4.12
CA ILE A 287 -16.61 2.33 3.95
C ILE A 287 -17.19 1.94 2.57
N ALA A 288 -18.17 2.69 2.04
CA ALA A 288 -18.77 2.40 0.74
C ALA A 288 -17.76 2.58 -0.41
N GLY A 289 -16.94 3.63 -0.33
CA GLY A 289 -15.84 3.87 -1.27
C GLY A 289 -14.75 2.81 -1.16
N ALA A 290 -14.40 2.41 0.06
CA ALA A 290 -13.41 1.34 0.32
C ALA A 290 -13.85 -0.01 -0.27
N ILE A 291 -15.11 -0.40 -0.05
CA ILE A 291 -15.70 -1.63 -0.65
C ILE A 291 -15.69 -1.52 -2.18
N SER A 292 -16.07 -0.36 -2.73
CA SER A 292 -16.04 -0.13 -4.19
C SER A 292 -14.63 -0.28 -4.75
N PHE A 293 -13.60 0.23 -4.05
CA PHE A 293 -12.22 0.08 -4.47
C PHE A 293 -11.75 -1.39 -4.39
N ALA A 294 -12.05 -2.09 -3.31
CA ALA A 294 -11.73 -3.51 -3.16
C ALA A 294 -12.38 -4.37 -4.27
N LYS A 295 -13.65 -4.13 -4.59
CA LYS A 295 -14.37 -4.78 -5.70
C LYS A 295 -13.70 -4.49 -7.04
N PHE A 296 -13.34 -3.24 -7.30
CA PHE A 296 -12.64 -2.87 -8.52
C PHE A 296 -11.27 -3.56 -8.62
N LEU A 297 -10.48 -3.57 -7.55
CA LEU A 297 -9.16 -4.20 -7.53
C LEU A 297 -9.22 -5.71 -7.82
N LEU A 298 -10.26 -6.39 -7.35
CA LEU A 298 -10.48 -7.83 -7.56
C LEU A 298 -11.25 -8.16 -8.85
N SER A 299 -11.79 -7.15 -9.56
CA SER A 299 -12.53 -7.34 -10.82
C SER A 299 -11.60 -7.75 -11.97
N GLU A 300 -12.20 -8.23 -13.06
CA GLU A 300 -11.45 -8.54 -14.29
C GLU A 300 -10.73 -7.31 -14.88
N ASP A 301 -11.31 -6.10 -14.75
CA ASP A 301 -10.64 -4.87 -15.17
C ASP A 301 -9.43 -4.55 -14.30
N GLY A 302 -9.54 -4.68 -12.97
CA GLY A 302 -8.43 -4.52 -12.04
C GLY A 302 -7.31 -5.53 -12.32
N LYS A 303 -7.65 -6.81 -12.45
CA LYS A 303 -6.69 -7.89 -12.77
C LYS A 303 -5.96 -7.62 -14.09
N ARG A 304 -6.70 -7.26 -15.14
CA ARG A 304 -6.11 -6.94 -16.46
C ARG A 304 -5.11 -5.80 -16.39
N ILE A 305 -5.40 -4.73 -15.62
CA ILE A 305 -4.46 -3.63 -15.42
C ILE A 305 -3.19 -4.13 -14.71
N LEU A 306 -3.31 -4.95 -13.68
CA LEU A 306 -2.17 -5.51 -12.96
C LEU A 306 -1.31 -6.42 -13.87
N GLU A 307 -1.94 -7.27 -14.70
CA GLU A 307 -1.25 -8.15 -15.64
C GLU A 307 -0.47 -7.38 -16.72
N GLN A 308 -1.06 -6.30 -17.25
CA GLN A 308 -0.41 -5.47 -18.28
C GLN A 308 0.93 -4.89 -17.84
N VAL A 309 1.11 -4.70 -16.54
CA VAL A 309 2.38 -4.21 -15.97
C VAL A 309 3.24 -5.33 -15.39
N GLY A 310 2.85 -6.61 -15.56
CA GLY A 310 3.64 -7.77 -15.13
C GLY A 310 3.50 -8.13 -13.65
N LEU A 311 2.51 -7.61 -12.95
CA LEU A 311 2.08 -8.16 -11.67
C LEU A 311 1.18 -9.36 -11.96
N SER A 312 1.32 -10.43 -11.20
CA SER A 312 0.57 -11.68 -11.43
C SER A 312 -0.62 -11.76 -10.48
N PRO A 313 -1.86 -11.44 -10.94
CA PRO A 313 -3.05 -11.66 -10.12
C PRO A 313 -3.15 -13.14 -9.71
N ILE A 314 -3.58 -13.36 -8.49
CA ILE A 314 -3.86 -14.71 -7.98
C ILE A 314 -5.34 -14.82 -7.61
N LYS A 315 -5.80 -16.04 -7.45
CA LYS A 315 -7.08 -16.30 -6.78
C LYS A 315 -7.03 -15.64 -5.40
N PRO A 316 -7.99 -14.76 -5.04
CA PRO A 316 -7.96 -14.04 -3.78
C PRO A 316 -7.91 -15.00 -2.58
N ILE A 317 -6.96 -14.78 -1.67
CA ILE A 317 -6.78 -15.60 -0.46
C ILE A 317 -7.05 -14.71 0.75
N LEU A 318 -8.09 -15.05 1.51
CA LEU A 318 -8.48 -14.37 2.73
C LEU A 318 -7.69 -14.93 3.93
N GLN A 319 -7.24 -14.03 4.82
CA GLN A 319 -6.62 -14.36 6.09
C GLN A 319 -7.18 -13.43 7.19
N GLY A 320 -7.51 -13.98 8.35
CA GLY A 320 -8.03 -13.24 9.50
C GLY A 320 -9.48 -13.58 9.83
N ASP A 321 -10.18 -12.64 10.49
CA ASP A 321 -11.55 -12.84 10.96
C ASP A 321 -12.57 -12.60 9.82
N THR A 322 -13.14 -13.68 9.29
CA THR A 322 -14.13 -13.64 8.23
C THR A 322 -15.48 -13.05 8.64
N HIS A 323 -15.78 -13.02 9.95
CA HIS A 323 -17.02 -12.44 10.47
C HIS A 323 -17.02 -10.91 10.43
N GLN A 324 -15.84 -10.32 10.29
CA GLN A 324 -15.62 -8.87 10.21
C GLN A 324 -15.44 -8.40 8.76
N LEU A 325 -15.55 -9.31 7.78
CA LEU A 325 -15.44 -8.98 6.38
C LEU A 325 -16.78 -8.54 5.82
N GLU A 326 -16.80 -7.48 5.07
CA GLU A 326 -18.00 -6.99 4.38
C GLU A 326 -18.53 -8.06 3.43
N PRO A 327 -19.86 -8.32 3.44
CA PRO A 327 -20.47 -9.39 2.64
C PRO A 327 -20.11 -9.31 1.15
N GLU A 328 -20.00 -8.12 0.61
CA GLU A 328 -19.64 -7.84 -0.78
C GLU A 328 -18.22 -8.30 -1.13
N ILE A 329 -17.27 -8.16 -0.20
CA ILE A 329 -15.89 -8.63 -0.38
C ILE A 329 -15.83 -10.13 -0.15
N LEU A 330 -16.56 -10.64 0.85
CA LEU A 330 -16.62 -12.07 1.14
C LEU A 330 -17.11 -12.86 -0.08
N SER A 331 -18.14 -12.37 -0.80
CA SER A 331 -18.64 -13.03 -2.01
C SER A 331 -17.56 -13.16 -3.09
N LEU A 332 -16.79 -12.11 -3.33
CA LEU A 332 -15.69 -12.10 -4.33
C LEU A 332 -14.57 -13.10 -3.98
N VAL A 333 -14.27 -13.26 -2.69
CA VAL A 333 -13.25 -14.22 -2.25
C VAL A 333 -13.77 -15.65 -2.31
N GLN A 334 -15.06 -15.89 -2.03
CA GLN A 334 -15.68 -17.22 -2.05
C GLN A 334 -16.00 -17.73 -3.46
N GLU A 335 -16.44 -16.87 -4.38
CA GLU A 335 -16.70 -17.24 -5.80
C GLU A 335 -15.44 -17.77 -6.49
N HIS A 336 -14.29 -17.45 -5.96
CA HIS A 336 -13.01 -17.93 -6.45
C HIS A 336 -12.47 -19.15 -5.64
N ASN A 337 -13.16 -19.66 -4.64
CA ASN A 337 -12.85 -20.88 -3.90
C ASN A 337 -13.67 -22.05 -4.38
#